data_a42c1bc771895deaddf232f2e1bc11ea
#
_entry.id   a42c1bc771895deaddf232f2e1bc11ea
#
_cell.length_a   1.000
_cell.length_b   1.000
_cell.length_c   1.000
_cell.angle_alpha   90.00
_cell.angle_beta   90.00
_cell.angle_gamma   90.00
#
_symmetry.space_group_name_H-M   'P 1'
#
loop_
_entity.id
_entity.type
_entity.pdbx_description
1 polymer ?
#
loop_
_entity_poly.entity_id
_entity_poly.type
_entity_poly.pdbx_seq_one_letter_code
_entity_poly.pdbx_strand_id
1 'polypeptide(L)'
;MKNAAGFLRSLFDAAVAAADPINSLPEYLINLQISPPKGRTIVLGAGKAGGSMAKALEDFWDEHFPEKPIEGLVITRYGHSVDCKNIDIIEASHPVPDEAGVRGAERLLSLTNGLTRDDLVICLISGGASALLSLPARGISTSEKQGLTTQLLRSGATIHEINAVRKHLSAIKGGRLAKAIAPASILTFCISDVPGDELDVIGSGPTVGDPTFFADALHVLKKYNIQASANILNHLHTSGDETPKPNSEIFKNCQNILVATPQMALEAASKVAISAGITPLIIGDAIEGEARDVASVHAGIISQILRHNQPGTAPLVLLSGGETTVTVKGSGRGGRNVEFLLALATKLKERSNIHLNRVSAIACDTDGIDGTEKNAGALYLPDTIKRAHAADLSPEDYLNNNDGYTFFEKLGDLVETGPTLTNVNDFRAILVL
;
A
#
# COMPACT_ATOMS: atom_id res chain seq x y z
N MET A 1 3.00 -31.46 8.29
CA MET A 1 1.65 -30.98 7.89
C MET A 1 1.28 -31.58 6.55
N LYS A 2 0.09 -32.22 6.41
CA LYS A 2 -0.31 -32.91 5.15
C LYS A 2 -0.69 -31.95 4.01
N ASN A 3 -1.06 -30.71 4.32
CA ASN A 3 -1.47 -29.69 3.33
C ASN A 3 -0.81 -28.35 3.65
N ALA A 4 0.48 -28.22 3.36
CA ALA A 4 1.22 -26.97 3.57
C ALA A 4 0.71 -25.84 2.67
N ALA A 5 0.34 -26.13 1.43
CA ALA A 5 -0.19 -25.13 0.49
C ALA A 5 -1.51 -24.52 1.01
N GLY A 6 -2.47 -25.34 1.42
CA GLY A 6 -3.74 -24.86 1.97
C GLY A 6 -3.55 -24.05 3.27
N PHE A 7 -2.62 -24.47 4.14
CA PHE A 7 -2.30 -23.70 5.35
C PHE A 7 -1.69 -22.33 5.01
N LEU A 8 -0.68 -22.28 4.16
CA LEU A 8 -0.06 -21.01 3.75
C LEU A 8 -1.08 -20.08 3.06
N ARG A 9 -1.95 -20.64 2.24
CA ARG A 9 -3.04 -19.87 1.61
C ARG A 9 -3.99 -19.30 2.66
N SER A 10 -4.38 -20.07 3.69
CA SER A 10 -5.25 -19.58 4.77
C SER A 10 -4.64 -18.44 5.58
N LEU A 11 -3.30 -18.40 5.72
CA LEU A 11 -2.61 -17.27 6.34
C LEU A 11 -2.71 -16.01 5.49
N PHE A 12 -2.51 -16.14 4.18
CA PHE A 12 -2.65 -15.02 3.25
C PHE A 12 -4.10 -14.52 3.18
N ASP A 13 -5.07 -15.44 3.09
CA ASP A 13 -6.49 -15.07 3.05
C ASP A 13 -6.92 -14.33 4.33
N ALA A 14 -6.39 -14.74 5.50
CA ALA A 14 -6.64 -14.03 6.77
C ALA A 14 -5.99 -12.64 6.80
N ALA A 15 -4.80 -12.48 6.23
CA ALA A 15 -4.12 -11.20 6.12
C ALA A 15 -4.91 -10.22 5.23
N VAL A 16 -5.37 -10.69 4.06
CA VAL A 16 -6.22 -9.90 3.15
C VAL A 16 -7.56 -9.54 3.81
N ALA A 17 -8.22 -10.51 4.46
CA ALA A 17 -9.50 -10.28 5.14
C ALA A 17 -9.41 -9.24 6.27
N ALA A 18 -8.28 -9.19 6.99
CA ALA A 18 -8.04 -8.18 8.04
C ALA A 18 -7.82 -6.78 7.46
N ALA A 19 -7.32 -6.70 6.23
CA ALA A 19 -7.10 -5.43 5.53
C ALA A 19 -8.30 -5.01 4.67
N ASP A 20 -9.28 -5.87 4.47
CA ASP A 20 -10.48 -5.57 3.69
C ASP A 20 -11.35 -4.54 4.42
N PRO A 21 -11.59 -3.34 3.84
CA PRO A 21 -12.39 -2.31 4.47
C PRO A 21 -13.84 -2.72 4.72
N ILE A 22 -14.40 -3.64 3.94
CA ILE A 22 -15.76 -4.17 4.16
C ILE A 22 -15.85 -4.84 5.55
N ASN A 23 -14.77 -5.50 5.98
CA ASN A 23 -14.71 -6.16 7.29
C ASN A 23 -14.23 -5.22 8.39
N SER A 24 -13.23 -4.38 8.13
CA SER A 24 -12.54 -3.59 9.16
C SER A 24 -13.25 -2.26 9.47
N LEU A 25 -13.71 -1.50 8.46
CA LEU A 25 -14.22 -0.15 8.67
C LEU A 25 -15.47 -0.06 9.56
N PRO A 26 -16.48 -0.96 9.45
CA PRO A 26 -17.66 -0.92 10.30
C PRO A 26 -17.35 -0.99 11.80
N GLU A 27 -16.38 -1.80 12.20
CA GLU A 27 -15.97 -1.92 13.60
C GLU A 27 -15.43 -0.60 14.15
N TYR A 28 -14.61 0.12 13.37
CA TYR A 28 -14.12 1.44 13.77
C TYR A 28 -15.24 2.47 13.88
N LEU A 29 -16.22 2.47 12.95
CA LEU A 29 -17.36 3.38 12.97
C LEU A 29 -18.24 3.15 14.21
N ILE A 30 -18.47 1.90 14.60
CA ILE A 30 -19.19 1.52 15.84
C ILE A 30 -18.42 1.99 17.07
N ASN A 31 -17.13 1.67 17.15
CA ASN A 31 -16.29 1.98 18.31
C ASN A 31 -16.14 3.49 18.54
N LEU A 32 -16.15 4.28 17.46
CA LEU A 32 -16.14 5.75 17.52
C LEU A 32 -17.49 6.34 17.88
N GLN A 33 -18.56 5.53 17.94
CA GLN A 33 -19.92 5.98 18.14
C GLN A 33 -20.29 7.10 17.20
N ILE A 34 -19.92 6.94 15.89
CA ILE A 34 -20.14 7.96 14.89
C ILE A 34 -21.63 8.29 14.80
N SER A 35 -21.92 9.57 14.64
CA SER A 35 -23.31 10.05 14.46
C SER A 35 -23.37 11.13 13.38
N PRO A 36 -24.48 11.23 12.64
CA PRO A 36 -24.66 12.27 11.65
C PRO A 36 -24.56 13.66 12.28
N PRO A 37 -23.91 14.60 11.59
CA PRO A 37 -23.83 15.99 12.04
C PRO A 37 -25.19 16.69 11.89
N LYS A 38 -25.29 17.94 12.34
CA LYS A 38 -26.45 18.78 12.08
C LYS A 38 -26.56 19.19 10.61
N GLY A 39 -25.43 19.41 9.98
CA GLY A 39 -25.28 19.78 8.58
C GLY A 39 -25.14 18.55 7.66
N ARG A 40 -24.28 18.68 6.64
CA ARG A 40 -24.02 17.64 5.63
C ARG A 40 -22.97 16.65 6.09
N THR A 41 -23.06 15.42 5.62
CA THR A 41 -21.97 14.44 5.67
C THR A 41 -21.40 14.27 4.27
N ILE A 42 -20.15 14.67 4.09
CA ILE A 42 -19.44 14.59 2.80
C ILE A 42 -18.35 13.51 2.89
N VAL A 43 -18.28 12.65 1.87
CA VAL A 43 -17.24 11.62 1.76
C VAL A 43 -16.25 12.00 0.66
N LEU A 44 -14.99 12.12 1.02
CA LEU A 44 -13.90 12.43 0.09
C LEU A 44 -12.82 11.35 0.20
N GLY A 45 -12.24 10.91 -0.90
CA GLY A 45 -11.23 9.89 -0.77
C GLY A 45 -10.38 9.63 -2.00
N ALA A 46 -9.28 8.91 -1.79
CA ALA A 46 -8.50 8.36 -2.88
C ALA A 46 -7.62 7.18 -2.43
N GLY A 47 -7.36 6.28 -3.36
CA GLY A 47 -6.46 5.15 -3.18
C GLY A 47 -6.98 3.89 -3.84
N LYS A 48 -6.12 2.85 -3.89
CA LYS A 48 -6.45 1.55 -4.50
C LYS A 48 -7.65 0.86 -3.80
N ALA A 49 -7.79 1.04 -2.47
CA ALA A 49 -8.91 0.55 -1.68
C ALA A 49 -10.06 1.58 -1.57
N GLY A 50 -9.96 2.73 -2.26
CA GLY A 50 -10.93 3.82 -2.11
C GLY A 50 -12.35 3.41 -2.42
N GLY A 51 -12.58 2.61 -3.47
CA GLY A 51 -13.90 2.11 -3.85
C GLY A 51 -14.52 1.20 -2.78
N SER A 52 -13.77 0.23 -2.27
CA SER A 52 -14.24 -0.68 -1.21
C SER A 52 -14.45 0.03 0.12
N MET A 53 -13.60 1.02 0.46
CA MET A 53 -13.80 1.87 1.64
C MET A 53 -15.08 2.71 1.52
N ALA A 54 -15.35 3.29 0.34
CA ALA A 54 -16.58 4.04 0.07
C ALA A 54 -17.81 3.15 0.22
N LYS A 55 -17.78 1.94 -0.35
CA LYS A 55 -18.86 0.97 -0.24
C LYS A 55 -19.12 0.55 1.21
N ALA A 56 -18.08 0.21 1.95
CA ALA A 56 -18.20 -0.16 3.35
C ALA A 56 -18.82 0.95 4.21
N LEU A 57 -18.39 2.20 3.97
CA LEU A 57 -18.95 3.36 4.66
C LEU A 57 -20.40 3.61 4.26
N GLU A 58 -20.74 3.54 2.97
CA GLU A 58 -22.09 3.77 2.47
C GLU A 58 -23.07 2.72 3.02
N ASP A 59 -22.70 1.43 2.99
CA ASP A 59 -23.53 0.36 3.52
C ASP A 59 -23.79 0.53 5.02
N PHE A 60 -22.73 0.84 5.79
CA PHE A 60 -22.86 1.14 7.20
C PHE A 60 -23.79 2.33 7.45
N TRP A 61 -23.66 3.39 6.66
CA TRP A 61 -24.43 4.61 6.82
C TRP A 61 -25.91 4.41 6.48
N ASP A 62 -26.20 3.71 5.38
CA ASP A 62 -27.56 3.35 4.96
C ASP A 62 -28.26 2.48 6.02
N GLU A 63 -27.52 1.57 6.68
CA GLU A 63 -28.09 0.71 7.73
C GLU A 63 -28.38 1.48 9.02
N HIS A 64 -27.49 2.37 9.44
CA HIS A 64 -27.57 2.99 10.76
C HIS A 64 -28.25 4.38 10.74
N PHE A 65 -28.20 5.08 9.60
CA PHE A 65 -28.69 6.46 9.47
C PHE A 65 -29.48 6.70 8.17
N PRO A 66 -30.51 5.90 7.86
CA PRO A 66 -31.21 5.95 6.57
C PRO A 66 -31.84 7.31 6.25
N GLU A 67 -32.20 8.10 7.27
CA GLU A 67 -32.79 9.44 7.12
C GLU A 67 -31.75 10.57 6.94
N LYS A 68 -30.46 10.24 6.96
CA LYS A 68 -29.35 11.18 6.86
C LYS A 68 -28.40 10.77 5.73
N PRO A 69 -28.74 11.09 4.47
CA PRO A 69 -27.94 10.66 3.33
C PRO A 69 -26.52 11.24 3.39
N ILE A 70 -25.58 10.51 2.84
CA ILE A 70 -24.22 10.98 2.55
C ILE A 70 -24.11 11.31 1.08
N GLU A 71 -23.17 12.16 0.73
CA GLU A 71 -22.76 12.43 -0.65
C GLU A 71 -21.25 12.51 -0.72
N GLY A 72 -20.67 12.25 -1.86
CA GLY A 72 -19.21 12.31 -1.92
C GLY A 72 -18.60 11.91 -3.24
N LEU A 73 -17.26 11.88 -3.23
CA LEU A 73 -16.46 11.48 -4.38
C LEU A 73 -15.16 10.81 -3.90
N VAL A 74 -14.88 9.65 -4.48
CA VAL A 74 -13.66 8.90 -4.22
C VAL A 74 -12.96 8.58 -5.55
N ILE A 75 -11.63 8.76 -5.60
CA ILE A 75 -10.81 8.50 -6.77
C ILE A 75 -10.06 7.18 -6.54
N THR A 76 -10.27 6.21 -7.42
CA THR A 76 -9.59 4.92 -7.35
C THR A 76 -8.82 4.60 -8.63
N ARG A 77 -8.04 3.53 -8.63
CA ARG A 77 -7.31 3.03 -9.80
C ARG A 77 -8.29 2.39 -10.78
N TYR A 78 -8.00 2.46 -12.08
CA TYR A 78 -8.74 1.71 -13.11
C TYR A 78 -8.89 0.22 -12.75
N GLY A 79 -10.13 -0.30 -12.89
CA GLY A 79 -10.47 -1.67 -12.55
C GLY A 79 -10.71 -1.92 -11.04
N HIS A 80 -10.74 -0.86 -10.23
CA HIS A 80 -11.02 -0.93 -8.78
C HIS A 80 -12.29 -0.18 -8.37
N SER A 81 -13.15 0.15 -9.34
CA SER A 81 -14.45 0.76 -9.06
C SER A 81 -15.36 -0.23 -8.33
N VAL A 82 -16.17 0.30 -7.43
CA VAL A 82 -17.23 -0.42 -6.72
C VAL A 82 -18.50 0.41 -6.83
N ASP A 83 -19.62 -0.23 -7.08
CA ASP A 83 -20.90 0.46 -7.21
C ASP A 83 -21.36 1.02 -5.87
N CYS A 84 -21.46 2.35 -5.79
CA CYS A 84 -22.04 3.11 -4.70
C CYS A 84 -23.27 3.90 -5.20
N LYS A 85 -24.23 4.18 -4.32
CA LYS A 85 -25.46 4.91 -4.65
C LYS A 85 -25.29 6.42 -4.58
N ASN A 86 -24.59 6.89 -3.53
CA ASN A 86 -24.50 8.30 -3.14
C ASN A 86 -23.08 8.85 -3.23
N ILE A 87 -22.09 7.98 -3.42
CA ILE A 87 -20.67 8.34 -3.52
C ILE A 87 -20.22 8.08 -4.95
N ASP A 88 -19.83 9.14 -5.68
CA ASP A 88 -19.27 9.01 -7.01
C ASP A 88 -17.89 8.34 -6.95
N ILE A 89 -17.69 7.26 -7.71
CA ILE A 89 -16.37 6.62 -7.85
C ILE A 89 -15.78 7.00 -9.21
N ILE A 90 -14.64 7.70 -9.17
CA ILE A 90 -13.87 8.07 -10.38
C ILE A 90 -12.65 7.17 -10.47
N GLU A 91 -12.46 6.57 -11.63
CA GLU A 91 -11.25 5.82 -11.93
C GLU A 91 -10.20 6.71 -12.59
N ALA A 92 -8.93 6.52 -12.19
CA ALA A 92 -7.79 7.26 -12.70
C ALA A 92 -6.53 6.37 -12.75
N SER A 93 -5.49 6.86 -13.42
CA SER A 93 -4.25 6.12 -13.61
C SER A 93 -3.36 6.11 -12.37
N HIS A 94 -2.76 4.96 -12.12
CA HIS A 94 -1.75 4.72 -11.09
C HIS A 94 -0.68 3.75 -11.65
N PRO A 95 0.63 3.92 -11.45
CA PRO A 95 1.28 4.93 -10.58
C PRO A 95 1.52 6.31 -11.22
N VAL A 96 1.32 6.46 -12.52
CA VAL A 96 1.51 7.73 -13.23
C VAL A 96 0.16 8.45 -13.31
N PRO A 97 0.03 9.67 -12.74
CA PRO A 97 -1.21 10.43 -12.79
C PRO A 97 -1.66 10.75 -14.22
N ASP A 98 -2.97 10.80 -14.44
CA ASP A 98 -3.57 11.23 -15.70
C ASP A 98 -4.55 12.40 -15.50
N GLU A 99 -5.17 12.85 -16.58
CA GLU A 99 -6.16 13.95 -16.53
C GLU A 99 -7.45 13.56 -15.76
N ALA A 100 -7.81 12.28 -15.73
CA ALA A 100 -8.99 11.84 -14.97
C ALA A 100 -8.76 12.07 -13.47
N GLY A 101 -7.56 11.76 -12.96
CA GLY A 101 -7.17 12.04 -11.58
C GLY A 101 -7.17 13.54 -11.25
N VAL A 102 -6.69 14.39 -12.17
CA VAL A 102 -6.71 15.85 -11.97
C VAL A 102 -8.14 16.37 -11.89
N ARG A 103 -8.99 16.03 -12.86
CA ARG A 103 -10.41 16.43 -12.86
C ARG A 103 -11.16 15.88 -11.64
N GLY A 104 -10.87 14.64 -11.23
CA GLY A 104 -11.41 14.05 -10.02
C GLY A 104 -11.04 14.85 -8.76
N ALA A 105 -9.77 15.24 -8.63
CA ALA A 105 -9.28 16.04 -7.51
C ALA A 105 -9.86 17.46 -7.49
N GLU A 106 -10.09 18.09 -8.66
CA GLU A 106 -10.78 19.38 -8.76
C GLU A 106 -12.24 19.29 -8.30
N ARG A 107 -12.98 18.25 -8.76
CA ARG A 107 -14.35 17.98 -8.30
C ARG A 107 -14.38 17.71 -6.81
N LEU A 108 -13.45 16.90 -6.28
CA LEU A 108 -13.34 16.60 -4.86
C LEU A 108 -13.16 17.87 -4.04
N LEU A 109 -12.27 18.78 -4.43
CA LEU A 109 -12.11 20.07 -3.76
C LEU A 109 -13.37 20.93 -3.87
N SER A 110 -14.10 20.90 -4.99
CA SER A 110 -15.33 21.68 -5.13
C SER A 110 -16.42 21.28 -4.12
N LEU A 111 -16.46 20.03 -3.66
CA LEU A 111 -17.38 19.56 -2.62
C LEU A 111 -17.09 20.18 -1.25
N THR A 112 -15.90 20.74 -1.03
CA THR A 112 -15.58 21.44 0.21
C THR A 112 -16.11 22.89 0.27
N ASN A 113 -16.69 23.39 -0.82
CA ASN A 113 -17.21 24.74 -0.86
C ASN A 113 -18.43 24.91 0.04
N GLY A 114 -18.41 25.96 0.86
CA GLY A 114 -19.53 26.31 1.74
C GLY A 114 -19.70 25.41 2.96
N LEU A 115 -18.71 24.60 3.29
CA LEU A 115 -18.70 23.80 4.52
C LEU A 115 -18.70 24.70 5.77
N THR A 116 -19.41 24.25 6.79
CA THR A 116 -19.59 24.95 8.06
C THR A 116 -19.14 24.06 9.24
N ARG A 117 -19.19 24.58 10.45
CA ARG A 117 -18.89 23.79 11.68
C ARG A 117 -19.92 22.71 11.99
N ASP A 118 -21.10 22.79 11.37
CA ASP A 118 -22.15 21.80 11.52
C ASP A 118 -22.01 20.61 10.57
N ASP A 119 -21.03 20.65 9.63
CA ASP A 119 -20.77 19.60 8.66
C ASP A 119 -19.67 18.63 9.13
N LEU A 120 -19.74 17.40 8.63
CA LEU A 120 -18.72 16.36 8.82
C LEU A 120 -18.18 15.94 7.46
N VAL A 121 -16.86 15.90 7.34
CA VAL A 121 -16.20 15.31 6.19
C VAL A 121 -15.50 14.02 6.62
N ILE A 122 -15.84 12.91 5.97
CA ILE A 122 -15.19 11.62 6.14
C ILE A 122 -14.23 11.43 4.98
N CYS A 123 -12.92 11.34 5.29
CA CYS A 123 -11.89 11.12 4.30
C CYS A 123 -11.47 9.65 4.27
N LEU A 124 -11.40 9.04 3.09
CA LEU A 124 -11.03 7.65 2.87
C LEU A 124 -9.72 7.61 2.06
N ILE A 125 -8.60 7.30 2.73
CA ILE A 125 -7.27 7.37 2.13
C ILE A 125 -6.61 5.98 2.18
N SER A 126 -6.07 5.54 1.06
CA SER A 126 -5.33 4.28 1.01
C SER A 126 -4.13 4.38 0.06
N GLY A 127 -3.37 3.30 -0.05
CA GLY A 127 -2.23 3.19 -0.94
C GLY A 127 -2.51 3.67 -2.35
N GLY A 128 -1.54 4.33 -2.97
CA GLY A 128 -1.68 4.93 -4.29
C GLY A 128 -2.35 6.31 -4.32
N ALA A 129 -2.92 6.81 -3.22
CA ALA A 129 -3.58 8.12 -3.16
C ALA A 129 -2.67 9.29 -3.61
N SER A 130 -1.36 9.18 -3.41
CA SER A 130 -0.40 10.20 -3.88
C SER A 130 -0.43 10.44 -5.40
N ALA A 131 -0.69 9.41 -6.19
CA ALA A 131 -0.84 9.53 -7.64
C ALA A 131 -2.26 9.93 -8.04
N LEU A 132 -3.26 9.34 -7.40
CA LEU A 132 -4.67 9.53 -7.70
C LEU A 132 -5.17 10.93 -7.32
N LEU A 133 -4.76 11.48 -6.17
CA LEU A 133 -5.00 12.89 -5.78
C LEU A 133 -3.95 13.82 -6.39
N SER A 134 -3.87 13.85 -7.71
CA SER A 134 -2.87 14.66 -8.41
C SER A 134 -3.43 16.02 -8.83
N LEU A 135 -3.38 16.99 -7.94
CA LEU A 135 -3.73 18.38 -8.26
C LEU A 135 -2.51 19.27 -8.08
N PRO A 136 -1.92 19.83 -9.16
CA PRO A 136 -0.81 20.76 -9.07
C PRO A 136 -1.19 22.06 -8.35
N ALA A 137 -0.21 22.70 -7.70
CA ALA A 137 -0.38 24.05 -7.18
C ALA A 137 -0.63 25.04 -8.32
N ARG A 138 -1.31 26.15 -8.00
CA ARG A 138 -1.67 27.17 -9.00
C ARG A 138 -0.46 27.67 -9.77
N GLY A 139 -0.56 27.66 -11.10
CA GLY A 139 0.51 28.12 -12.00
C GLY A 139 1.53 27.05 -12.36
N ILE A 140 1.37 25.81 -11.87
CA ILE A 140 2.19 24.66 -12.25
C ILE A 140 1.34 23.71 -13.10
N SER A 141 1.85 23.29 -14.24
CA SER A 141 1.18 22.30 -15.08
C SER A 141 1.39 20.87 -14.56
N THR A 142 0.48 19.96 -14.91
CA THR A 142 0.60 18.54 -14.60
C THR A 142 1.90 17.95 -15.17
N SER A 143 2.27 18.34 -16.41
CA SER A 143 3.48 17.86 -17.07
C SER A 143 4.77 18.32 -16.35
N GLU A 144 4.83 19.57 -15.88
CA GLU A 144 5.97 20.06 -15.10
C GLU A 144 6.12 19.26 -13.79
N LYS A 145 5.01 19.02 -13.08
CA LYS A 145 5.00 18.24 -11.84
C LYS A 145 5.40 16.79 -12.09
N GLN A 146 4.91 16.14 -13.14
CA GLN A 146 5.28 14.77 -13.53
C GLN A 146 6.76 14.67 -13.88
N GLY A 147 7.27 15.60 -14.69
CA GLY A 147 8.68 15.64 -15.09
C GLY A 147 9.61 15.78 -13.90
N LEU A 148 9.28 16.66 -12.94
CA LEU A 148 10.04 16.82 -11.70
C LEU A 148 9.98 15.57 -10.83
N THR A 149 8.79 14.99 -10.66
CA THR A 149 8.62 13.75 -9.88
C THR A 149 9.45 12.61 -10.45
N THR A 150 9.50 12.47 -11.77
CA THR A 150 10.32 11.44 -12.45
C THR A 150 11.82 11.64 -12.15
N GLN A 151 12.30 12.88 -12.14
CA GLN A 151 13.69 13.18 -11.80
C GLN A 151 13.98 12.83 -10.32
N LEU A 152 13.08 13.19 -9.41
CA LEU A 152 13.20 12.87 -7.98
C LEU A 152 13.28 11.36 -7.73
N LEU A 153 12.39 10.56 -8.35
CA LEU A 153 12.40 9.11 -8.22
C LEU A 153 13.69 8.46 -8.73
N ARG A 154 14.38 9.09 -9.70
CA ARG A 154 15.66 8.61 -10.25
C ARG A 154 16.88 9.12 -9.52
N SER A 155 16.72 10.06 -8.60
CA SER A 155 17.84 10.76 -7.95
C SER A 155 18.41 10.03 -6.74
N GLY A 156 17.71 9.02 -6.21
CA GLY A 156 18.04 8.38 -4.94
C GLY A 156 17.61 9.20 -3.72
N ALA A 157 16.74 10.21 -3.90
CA ALA A 157 16.12 10.93 -2.79
C ALA A 157 15.24 9.99 -1.96
N THR A 158 15.22 10.17 -0.64
CA THR A 158 14.34 9.42 0.26
C THR A 158 12.88 9.77 0.02
N ILE A 159 11.96 8.90 0.46
CA ILE A 159 10.51 9.15 0.32
C ILE A 159 10.09 10.45 1.04
N HIS A 160 10.69 10.76 2.18
CA HIS A 160 10.43 12.00 2.91
C HIS A 160 10.88 13.24 2.12
N GLU A 161 12.05 13.21 1.49
CA GLU A 161 12.54 14.29 0.63
C GLU A 161 11.67 14.46 -0.62
N ILE A 162 11.29 13.36 -1.25
CA ILE A 162 10.35 13.38 -2.39
C ILE A 162 9.01 14.00 -1.97
N ASN A 163 8.47 13.59 -0.82
CA ASN A 163 7.21 14.10 -0.31
C ASN A 163 7.29 15.56 0.11
N ALA A 164 8.41 16.05 0.67
CA ALA A 164 8.61 17.46 0.93
C ALA A 164 8.40 18.32 -0.34
N VAL A 165 8.97 17.89 -1.48
CA VAL A 165 8.75 18.57 -2.76
C VAL A 165 7.31 18.38 -3.26
N ARG A 166 6.77 17.15 -3.23
CA ARG A 166 5.42 16.84 -3.74
C ARG A 166 4.31 17.60 -3.01
N LYS A 167 4.41 17.75 -1.69
CA LYS A 167 3.45 18.48 -0.84
C LYS A 167 3.42 19.94 -1.24
N HIS A 168 4.58 20.57 -1.41
CA HIS A 168 4.71 21.99 -1.75
C HIS A 168 4.30 22.33 -3.20
N LEU A 169 4.27 21.35 -4.10
CA LEU A 169 3.80 21.51 -5.49
C LEU A 169 2.35 21.04 -5.69
N SER A 170 1.57 20.94 -4.63
CA SER A 170 0.21 20.40 -4.68
C SER A 170 -0.81 21.35 -4.08
N ALA A 171 -2.00 21.41 -4.66
CA ALA A 171 -3.14 22.14 -4.10
C ALA A 171 -3.96 21.33 -3.08
N ILE A 172 -3.60 20.03 -2.84
CA ILE A 172 -4.44 19.13 -2.04
C ILE A 172 -3.68 18.35 -0.96
N LYS A 173 -2.36 18.14 -1.14
CA LYS A 173 -1.48 17.38 -0.23
C LYS A 173 -0.97 18.24 0.93
N GLY A 174 -0.27 17.61 1.91
CA GLY A 174 0.36 18.30 3.01
C GLY A 174 -0.61 19.13 3.84
N GLY A 175 -1.75 18.58 4.20
CA GLY A 175 -2.77 19.24 5.01
C GLY A 175 -3.67 20.23 4.25
N ARG A 176 -3.46 20.42 2.95
CA ARG A 176 -4.25 21.38 2.16
C ARG A 176 -5.70 20.95 1.97
N LEU A 177 -5.99 19.65 1.91
CA LEU A 177 -7.37 19.16 1.91
C LEU A 177 -8.05 19.52 3.24
N ALA A 178 -7.40 19.30 4.38
CA ALA A 178 -7.94 19.71 5.68
C ALA A 178 -8.18 21.23 5.73
N LYS A 179 -7.26 22.03 5.16
CA LYS A 179 -7.43 23.49 5.06
C LYS A 179 -8.67 23.87 4.24
N ALA A 180 -8.96 23.15 3.15
CA ALA A 180 -10.12 23.39 2.31
C ALA A 180 -11.42 22.97 3.00
N ILE A 181 -11.41 21.93 3.83
CA ILE A 181 -12.56 21.43 4.57
C ILE A 181 -12.89 22.34 5.77
N ALA A 182 -11.88 22.96 6.39
CA ALA A 182 -12.12 23.81 7.57
C ALA A 182 -13.16 24.89 7.26
N PRO A 183 -14.14 25.15 8.17
CA PRO A 183 -14.17 24.81 9.60
C PRO A 183 -14.94 23.52 9.97
N ALA A 184 -15.32 22.68 9.00
CA ALA A 184 -16.03 21.41 9.27
C ALA A 184 -15.12 20.42 10.04
N SER A 185 -15.75 19.46 10.72
CA SER A 185 -15.04 18.35 11.36
C SER A 185 -14.54 17.35 10.32
N ILE A 186 -13.37 16.78 10.57
CA ILE A 186 -12.73 15.81 9.68
C ILE A 186 -12.49 14.51 10.41
N LEU A 187 -12.95 13.41 9.82
CA LEU A 187 -12.64 12.07 10.25
C LEU A 187 -11.99 11.31 9.06
N THR A 188 -10.70 11.00 9.18
CA THR A 188 -9.97 10.31 8.11
C THR A 188 -9.72 8.87 8.51
N PHE A 189 -10.14 7.93 7.67
CA PHE A 189 -9.77 6.53 7.75
C PHE A 189 -8.67 6.24 6.74
N CYS A 190 -7.58 5.62 7.21
CA CYS A 190 -6.43 5.31 6.39
C CYS A 190 -6.16 3.80 6.37
N ILE A 191 -5.89 3.26 5.17
CA ILE A 191 -5.24 1.96 4.98
C ILE A 191 -3.80 2.26 4.57
N SER A 192 -2.85 1.75 5.36
CA SER A 192 -1.43 2.03 5.14
C SER A 192 -0.76 0.97 4.27
N ASP A 193 -0.05 1.44 3.25
CA ASP A 193 0.95 0.68 2.49
C ASP A 193 2.35 1.29 2.66
N VAL A 194 2.55 2.10 3.70
CA VAL A 194 3.79 2.82 3.96
C VAL A 194 4.53 2.16 5.12
N PRO A 195 5.82 1.82 4.97
CA PRO A 195 6.65 1.38 6.08
C PRO A 195 6.61 2.37 7.25
N GLY A 196 6.28 1.88 8.45
CA GLY A 196 6.17 2.70 9.65
C GLY A 196 4.86 3.47 9.81
N ASP A 197 3.89 3.30 8.90
CA ASP A 197 2.52 3.83 9.01
C ASP A 197 2.41 5.35 9.22
N GLU A 198 3.38 6.11 8.69
CA GLU A 198 3.45 7.56 8.85
C GLU A 198 2.31 8.26 8.10
N LEU A 199 1.36 8.83 8.84
CA LEU A 199 0.15 9.48 8.30
C LEU A 199 0.44 10.65 7.35
N ASP A 200 1.55 11.35 7.51
CA ASP A 200 1.97 12.44 6.63
C ASP A 200 2.63 11.95 5.33
N VAL A 201 2.99 10.66 5.26
CA VAL A 201 3.48 9.97 4.07
C VAL A 201 2.34 9.32 3.29
N ILE A 202 1.37 8.69 3.98
CA ILE A 202 0.19 8.05 3.35
C ILE A 202 -0.57 9.08 2.52
N GLY A 203 -0.68 8.84 1.21
CA GLY A 203 -1.29 9.79 0.27
C GLY A 203 -0.60 11.16 0.19
N SER A 204 0.60 11.32 0.78
CA SER A 204 1.29 12.59 1.04
C SER A 204 0.50 13.50 1.99
N GLY A 205 -0.18 12.93 2.98
CA GLY A 205 -0.81 13.62 4.10
C GLY A 205 -1.85 14.68 3.73
N PRO A 206 -2.93 14.37 2.99
CA PRO A 206 -3.88 15.41 2.60
C PRO A 206 -4.63 16.05 3.78
N THR A 207 -4.81 15.29 4.88
CA THR A 207 -5.50 15.71 6.11
C THR A 207 -4.56 15.82 7.32
N VAL A 208 -3.25 15.81 7.11
CA VAL A 208 -2.22 15.86 8.15
C VAL A 208 -1.32 17.05 7.93
N GLY A 209 -0.92 17.72 9.01
CA GLY A 209 0.00 18.87 8.95
C GLY A 209 1.37 18.48 8.41
N ASP A 210 1.94 19.36 7.59
CA ASP A 210 3.24 19.15 6.99
C ASP A 210 4.34 19.83 7.80
N PRO A 211 5.30 19.10 8.38
CA PRO A 211 6.39 19.71 9.13
C PRO A 211 7.42 20.43 8.24
N THR A 212 7.44 20.16 6.92
CA THR A 212 8.42 20.72 5.98
C THR A 212 7.99 22.09 5.43
N PHE A 213 8.93 22.85 4.87
CA PHE A 213 8.75 24.20 4.34
C PHE A 213 9.17 24.28 2.88
N PHE A 214 8.81 25.35 2.17
CA PHE A 214 9.33 25.64 0.83
C PHE A 214 10.85 25.57 0.75
N ALA A 215 11.53 26.02 1.82
CA ALA A 215 12.99 25.96 1.89
C ALA A 215 13.53 24.52 1.85
N ASP A 216 12.83 23.56 2.46
CA ASP A 216 13.21 22.16 2.43
C ASP A 216 13.05 21.57 1.02
N ALA A 217 11.95 21.90 0.34
CA ALA A 217 11.73 21.51 -1.05
C ALA A 217 12.86 22.05 -1.97
N LEU A 218 13.23 23.33 -1.81
CA LEU A 218 14.34 23.94 -2.56
C LEU A 218 15.69 23.28 -2.22
N HIS A 219 15.91 22.94 -0.95
CA HIS A 219 17.11 22.23 -0.49
C HIS A 219 17.23 20.85 -1.18
N VAL A 220 16.14 20.09 -1.24
CA VAL A 220 16.09 18.78 -1.93
C VAL A 220 16.43 18.93 -3.41
N LEU A 221 15.81 19.89 -4.11
CA LEU A 221 16.10 20.13 -5.52
C LEU A 221 17.59 20.44 -5.75
N LYS A 222 18.18 21.25 -4.88
CA LYS A 222 19.61 21.58 -4.94
C LYS A 222 20.50 20.39 -4.62
N LYS A 223 20.19 19.64 -3.55
CA LYS A 223 20.97 18.47 -3.10
C LYS A 223 21.12 17.41 -4.19
N TYR A 224 20.04 17.16 -4.94
CA TYR A 224 20.00 16.13 -5.99
C TYR A 224 20.18 16.70 -7.40
N ASN A 225 20.53 17.99 -7.53
CA ASN A 225 20.74 18.68 -8.80
C ASN A 225 19.53 18.51 -9.76
N ILE A 226 18.32 18.57 -9.24
CA ILE A 226 17.06 18.43 -10.00
C ILE A 226 16.78 19.71 -10.77
N GLN A 227 16.54 19.58 -12.08
CA GLN A 227 16.19 20.70 -12.93
C GLN A 227 14.69 20.99 -12.86
N ALA A 228 14.33 22.04 -12.12
CA ALA A 228 12.94 22.50 -12.03
C ALA A 228 12.65 23.62 -13.06
N SER A 229 11.41 23.65 -13.56
CA SER A 229 10.96 24.73 -14.44
C SER A 229 10.92 26.08 -13.72
N ALA A 230 10.91 27.17 -14.49
CA ALA A 230 10.79 28.51 -13.96
C ALA A 230 9.51 28.69 -13.11
N ASN A 231 8.39 28.10 -13.54
CA ASN A 231 7.12 28.16 -12.79
C ASN A 231 7.25 27.49 -11.43
N ILE A 232 7.87 26.31 -11.35
CA ILE A 232 8.10 25.59 -10.08
C ILE A 232 9.01 26.41 -9.17
N LEU A 233 10.15 26.91 -9.67
CA LEU A 233 11.07 27.72 -8.88
C LEU A 233 10.41 29.02 -8.39
N ASN A 234 9.67 29.71 -9.26
CA ASN A 234 8.93 30.89 -8.86
C ASN A 234 7.91 30.58 -7.77
N HIS A 235 7.15 29.49 -7.90
CA HIS A 235 6.19 29.06 -6.88
C HIS A 235 6.88 28.80 -5.54
N LEU A 236 7.98 28.04 -5.52
CA LEU A 236 8.72 27.71 -4.28
C LEU A 236 9.40 28.94 -3.63
N HIS A 237 9.74 29.98 -4.41
CA HIS A 237 10.37 31.20 -3.89
C HIS A 237 9.40 32.29 -3.48
N THR A 238 8.24 32.40 -4.15
CA THR A 238 7.38 33.59 -4.04
C THR A 238 6.00 33.29 -3.48
N SER A 239 5.58 32.01 -3.41
CA SER A 239 4.26 31.66 -2.87
C SER A 239 4.21 31.99 -1.38
N GLY A 240 3.18 32.76 -0.99
CA GLY A 240 2.83 32.96 0.42
C GLY A 240 1.95 31.86 1.01
N ASP A 241 1.56 30.85 0.20
CA ASP A 241 0.66 29.77 0.59
C ASP A 241 1.43 28.53 1.03
N GLU A 242 2.10 28.62 2.18
CA GLU A 242 2.79 27.51 2.82
C GLU A 242 1.80 26.40 3.19
N THR A 243 2.29 25.14 3.23
CA THR A 243 1.50 23.99 3.72
C THR A 243 1.11 24.21 5.18
N PRO A 244 -0.13 23.84 5.60
CA PRO A 244 -0.52 23.91 7.00
C PRO A 244 0.42 23.10 7.90
N LYS A 245 0.87 23.72 8.99
CA LYS A 245 1.80 23.06 9.94
C LYS A 245 1.07 22.23 10.99
N PRO A 246 1.71 21.21 11.58
CA PRO A 246 1.06 20.30 12.54
C PRO A 246 0.32 20.99 13.68
N ASN A 247 0.80 22.16 14.12
CA ASN A 247 0.19 22.94 15.21
C ASN A 247 -0.91 23.90 14.76
N SER A 248 -1.33 23.86 13.50
CA SER A 248 -2.38 24.74 12.97
C SER A 248 -3.73 24.41 13.61
N GLU A 249 -4.51 25.46 13.91
CA GLU A 249 -5.87 25.38 14.46
C GLU A 249 -6.84 24.53 13.61
N ILE A 250 -6.59 24.42 12.31
CA ILE A 250 -7.43 23.65 11.39
C ILE A 250 -7.44 22.14 11.73
N PHE A 251 -6.41 21.64 12.42
CA PHE A 251 -6.32 20.21 12.79
C PHE A 251 -6.96 19.89 14.14
N LYS A 252 -7.49 20.88 14.88
CA LYS A 252 -8.14 20.62 16.18
C LYS A 252 -9.35 19.71 16.06
N ASN A 253 -10.09 19.78 14.94
CA ASN A 253 -11.25 18.97 14.66
C ASN A 253 -10.97 17.91 13.57
N CYS A 254 -9.70 17.49 13.47
CA CYS A 254 -9.27 16.49 12.49
C CYS A 254 -8.75 15.26 13.24
N GLN A 255 -9.39 14.12 13.02
CA GLN A 255 -8.95 12.83 13.54
C GLN A 255 -8.55 11.92 12.39
N ASN A 256 -7.36 11.32 12.47
CA ASN A 256 -6.87 10.37 11.48
C ASN A 256 -6.70 9.00 12.15
N ILE A 257 -7.23 7.94 11.53
CA ILE A 257 -7.33 6.60 12.09
C ILE A 257 -6.81 5.60 11.07
N LEU A 258 -5.87 4.77 11.47
CA LEU A 258 -5.43 3.61 10.70
C LEU A 258 -6.41 2.48 10.90
N VAL A 259 -7.05 2.01 9.83
CA VAL A 259 -8.04 0.92 9.86
C VAL A 259 -7.48 -0.41 9.36
N ALA A 260 -6.39 -0.36 8.58
CA ALA A 260 -5.60 -1.53 8.23
C ALA A 260 -4.14 -1.12 8.01
N THR A 261 -3.23 -1.99 8.45
CA THR A 261 -1.79 -1.84 8.31
C THR A 261 -1.15 -3.19 7.98
N PRO A 262 0.09 -3.22 7.44
CA PRO A 262 0.82 -4.47 7.26
C PRO A 262 0.93 -5.28 8.55
N GLN A 263 1.19 -4.64 9.69
CA GLN A 263 1.28 -5.31 10.99
C GLN A 263 -0.03 -6.00 11.38
N MET A 264 -1.20 -5.33 11.21
CA MET A 264 -2.51 -5.93 11.50
C MET A 264 -2.77 -7.18 10.64
N ALA A 265 -2.38 -7.16 9.37
CA ALA A 265 -2.48 -8.30 8.46
C ALA A 265 -1.62 -9.49 8.92
N LEU A 266 -0.38 -9.23 9.35
CA LEU A 266 0.52 -10.25 9.91
C LEU A 266 -0.02 -10.83 11.22
N GLU A 267 -0.62 -10.01 12.08
CA GLU A 267 -1.25 -10.46 13.34
C GLU A 267 -2.48 -11.34 13.08
N ALA A 268 -3.28 -11.03 12.06
CA ALA A 268 -4.39 -11.88 11.66
C ALA A 268 -3.92 -13.26 11.21
N ALA A 269 -2.89 -13.31 10.34
CA ALA A 269 -2.24 -14.55 9.95
C ALA A 269 -1.63 -15.30 11.13
N SER A 270 -1.02 -14.59 12.08
CA SER A 270 -0.48 -15.16 13.32
C SER A 270 -1.54 -15.90 14.14
N LYS A 271 -2.75 -15.33 14.27
CA LYS A 271 -3.87 -15.98 14.97
C LYS A 271 -4.28 -17.30 14.31
N VAL A 272 -4.30 -17.35 12.98
CA VAL A 272 -4.58 -18.58 12.22
C VAL A 272 -3.49 -19.62 12.46
N ALA A 273 -2.22 -19.22 12.46
CA ALA A 273 -1.10 -20.11 12.74
C ALA A 273 -1.19 -20.73 14.14
N ILE A 274 -1.46 -19.90 15.16
CA ILE A 274 -1.65 -20.37 16.54
C ILE A 274 -2.80 -21.38 16.62
N SER A 275 -3.92 -21.10 15.97
CA SER A 275 -5.09 -22.00 15.96
C SER A 275 -4.78 -23.35 15.29
N ALA A 276 -3.82 -23.38 14.38
CA ALA A 276 -3.32 -24.61 13.73
C ALA A 276 -2.19 -25.31 14.53
N GLY A 277 -1.83 -24.82 15.70
CA GLY A 277 -0.75 -25.37 16.54
C GLY A 277 0.66 -25.08 16.00
N ILE A 278 0.80 -24.06 15.14
CA ILE A 278 2.08 -23.62 14.57
C ILE A 278 2.49 -22.30 15.25
N THR A 279 3.72 -22.24 15.73
CA THR A 279 4.26 -21.04 16.38
C THR A 279 4.53 -19.95 15.31
N PRO A 280 3.85 -18.78 15.33
CA PRO A 280 4.17 -17.69 14.44
C PRO A 280 5.35 -16.88 14.97
N LEU A 281 6.16 -16.39 14.05
CA LEU A 281 7.25 -15.47 14.33
C LEU A 281 7.19 -14.32 13.33
N ILE A 282 6.64 -13.18 13.72
CA ILE A 282 6.63 -11.96 12.91
C ILE A 282 8.04 -11.36 12.99
N ILE A 283 8.70 -11.22 11.84
CA ILE A 283 10.08 -10.72 11.76
C ILE A 283 10.17 -9.28 11.22
N GLY A 284 9.06 -8.72 10.79
CA GLY A 284 8.94 -7.33 10.37
C GLY A 284 7.81 -7.12 9.36
N ASP A 285 7.19 -5.98 9.43
CA ASP A 285 6.09 -5.53 8.57
C ASP A 285 6.53 -4.47 7.54
N ALA A 286 7.78 -3.98 7.66
CA ALA A 286 8.35 -2.89 6.87
C ALA A 286 9.68 -3.31 6.20
N ILE A 287 9.76 -4.55 5.69
CA ILE A 287 10.99 -5.06 5.05
C ILE A 287 11.06 -4.57 3.61
N GLU A 288 12.03 -3.72 3.34
CA GLU A 288 12.33 -3.12 2.04
C GLU A 288 13.65 -3.65 1.45
N GLY A 289 13.92 -3.27 0.21
CA GLY A 289 15.15 -3.59 -0.53
C GLY A 289 14.92 -4.52 -1.70
N GLU A 290 16.01 -5.01 -2.31
CA GLU A 290 15.95 -5.91 -3.46
C GLU A 290 15.39 -7.27 -3.06
N ALA A 291 14.36 -7.76 -3.76
CA ALA A 291 13.65 -9.00 -3.44
C ALA A 291 14.60 -10.21 -3.29
N ARG A 292 15.65 -10.30 -4.11
CA ARG A 292 16.67 -11.35 -4.06
C ARG A 292 17.50 -11.30 -2.79
N ASP A 293 17.85 -10.10 -2.32
CA ASP A 293 18.66 -9.91 -1.13
C ASP A 293 17.83 -10.22 0.12
N VAL A 294 16.60 -9.76 0.16
CA VAL A 294 15.63 -10.08 1.20
C VAL A 294 15.40 -11.60 1.28
N ALA A 295 15.25 -12.29 0.14
CA ALA A 295 15.15 -13.74 0.08
C ALA A 295 16.40 -14.44 0.64
N SER A 296 17.59 -13.91 0.37
CA SER A 296 18.87 -14.45 0.89
C SER A 296 18.94 -14.34 2.41
N VAL A 297 18.47 -13.23 2.99
CA VAL A 297 18.37 -13.04 4.45
C VAL A 297 17.41 -14.07 5.06
N HIS A 298 16.21 -14.22 4.48
CA HIS A 298 15.22 -15.21 4.94
C HIS A 298 15.76 -16.64 4.88
N ALA A 299 16.48 -17.01 3.80
CA ALA A 299 17.16 -18.30 3.71
C ALA A 299 18.20 -18.50 4.82
N GLY A 300 18.87 -17.42 5.25
CA GLY A 300 19.77 -17.43 6.41
C GLY A 300 19.05 -17.74 7.71
N ILE A 301 17.93 -17.07 7.96
CA ILE A 301 17.09 -17.27 9.16
C ILE A 301 16.55 -18.71 9.19
N ILE A 302 16.03 -19.22 8.06
CA ILE A 302 15.56 -20.61 7.93
C ILE A 302 16.68 -21.60 8.29
N SER A 303 17.90 -21.36 7.77
CA SER A 303 19.06 -22.20 8.08
C SER A 303 19.39 -22.20 9.58
N GLN A 304 19.31 -21.05 10.23
CA GLN A 304 19.52 -20.91 11.66
C GLN A 304 18.49 -21.67 12.48
N ILE A 305 17.23 -21.60 12.09
CA ILE A 305 16.13 -22.34 12.74
C ILE A 305 16.37 -23.84 12.62
N LEU A 306 16.62 -24.33 11.40
CA LEU A 306 16.76 -25.77 11.14
C LEU A 306 17.99 -26.39 11.80
N ARG A 307 19.06 -25.62 12.00
CA ARG A 307 20.34 -26.11 12.58
C ARG A 307 20.45 -25.89 14.08
N HIS A 308 19.87 -24.81 14.58
CA HIS A 308 20.15 -24.35 15.93
C HIS A 308 18.90 -24.10 16.77
N ASN A 309 17.69 -24.24 16.19
CA ASN A 309 16.41 -23.92 16.83
C ASN A 309 16.34 -22.45 17.32
N GLN A 310 16.92 -21.53 16.54
CA GLN A 310 16.96 -20.10 16.86
C GLN A 310 16.55 -19.26 15.64
N PRO A 311 15.78 -18.19 15.85
CA PRO A 311 15.21 -17.65 17.08
C PRO A 311 13.97 -18.40 17.59
N GLY A 312 13.59 -19.53 17.00
CA GLY A 312 12.49 -20.38 17.40
C GLY A 312 12.69 -21.83 16.97
N THR A 313 11.90 -22.73 17.56
CA THR A 313 11.92 -24.17 17.28
C THR A 313 10.79 -24.56 16.36
N ALA A 314 11.07 -25.33 15.31
CA ALA A 314 10.05 -25.90 14.43
C ALA A 314 9.11 -26.87 15.20
N PRO A 315 7.79 -26.97 14.87
CA PRO A 315 7.15 -26.31 13.74
C PRO A 315 6.84 -24.84 14.00
N LEU A 316 7.24 -23.98 13.08
CA LEU A 316 6.95 -22.56 13.14
C LEU A 316 6.67 -21.97 11.76
N VAL A 317 6.08 -20.77 11.72
CA VAL A 317 5.94 -19.97 10.51
C VAL A 317 6.58 -18.59 10.72
N LEU A 318 7.52 -18.23 9.84
CA LEU A 318 8.01 -16.86 9.74
C LEU A 318 7.00 -16.05 8.94
N LEU A 319 6.57 -14.90 9.50
CA LEU A 319 5.67 -13.94 8.87
C LEU A 319 6.43 -12.64 8.65
N SER A 320 6.32 -12.08 7.45
CA SER A 320 6.88 -10.76 7.15
C SER A 320 6.10 -10.02 6.08
N GLY A 321 6.11 -8.70 6.17
CA GLY A 321 5.53 -7.76 5.24
C GLY A 321 6.56 -6.77 4.71
N GLY A 322 6.09 -5.68 4.14
CA GLY A 322 6.90 -4.60 3.59
C GLY A 322 6.79 -4.53 2.06
N GLU A 323 7.67 -3.77 1.43
CA GLU A 323 7.65 -3.55 -0.01
C GLU A 323 9.04 -3.73 -0.62
N THR A 324 9.26 -4.86 -1.31
CA THR A 324 10.53 -5.11 -1.99
C THR A 324 10.53 -4.56 -3.41
N THR A 325 11.71 -4.38 -3.98
CA THR A 325 11.93 -3.92 -5.34
C THR A 325 12.59 -5.00 -6.19
N VAL A 326 12.49 -4.86 -7.51
CA VAL A 326 13.18 -5.73 -8.48
C VAL A 326 13.97 -4.87 -9.46
N THR A 327 15.26 -5.07 -9.51
CA THR A 327 16.10 -4.53 -10.58
C THR A 327 15.93 -5.40 -11.82
N VAL A 328 15.15 -4.92 -12.79
CA VAL A 328 14.89 -5.63 -14.04
C VAL A 328 16.13 -5.59 -14.93
N LYS A 329 16.70 -6.76 -15.24
CA LYS A 329 17.85 -6.94 -16.15
C LYS A 329 17.50 -7.80 -17.35
N GLY A 330 16.51 -8.66 -17.21
CA GLY A 330 16.01 -9.56 -18.24
C GLY A 330 14.78 -9.02 -18.97
N SER A 331 14.16 -9.88 -19.76
CA SER A 331 12.92 -9.63 -20.49
C SER A 331 11.75 -10.49 -20.01
N GLY A 332 11.94 -11.21 -18.90
CA GLY A 332 10.94 -12.11 -18.35
C GLY A 332 9.77 -11.39 -17.68
N ARG A 333 8.82 -12.18 -17.19
CA ARG A 333 7.56 -11.73 -16.58
C ARG A 333 7.56 -12.04 -15.09
N GLY A 334 6.99 -11.14 -14.30
CA GLY A 334 6.80 -11.33 -12.87
C GLY A 334 6.92 -10.05 -12.08
N GLY A 335 6.57 -10.17 -10.81
CA GLY A 335 6.71 -9.11 -9.82
C GLY A 335 7.68 -9.48 -8.71
N ARG A 336 7.68 -8.68 -7.66
CA ARG A 336 8.60 -8.80 -6.54
C ARG A 336 8.39 -10.05 -5.68
N ASN A 337 7.15 -10.55 -5.60
CA ASN A 337 6.83 -11.72 -4.78
C ASN A 337 7.27 -13.03 -5.44
N VAL A 338 7.03 -13.21 -6.74
CA VAL A 338 7.56 -14.38 -7.46
C VAL A 338 9.09 -14.33 -7.56
N GLU A 339 9.70 -13.14 -7.71
CA GLU A 339 11.15 -12.94 -7.68
C GLU A 339 11.74 -13.37 -6.33
N PHE A 340 11.12 -12.92 -5.21
CA PHE A 340 11.50 -13.32 -3.86
C PHE A 340 11.47 -14.85 -3.68
N LEU A 341 10.36 -15.50 -4.07
CA LEU A 341 10.22 -16.95 -3.90
C LEU A 341 11.21 -17.74 -4.76
N LEU A 342 11.46 -17.31 -6.00
CA LEU A 342 12.41 -17.97 -6.87
C LEU A 342 13.84 -17.82 -6.36
N ALA A 343 14.19 -16.64 -5.85
CA ALA A 343 15.46 -16.40 -5.19
C ALA A 343 15.60 -17.23 -3.90
N LEU A 344 14.54 -17.31 -3.09
CA LEU A 344 14.51 -18.14 -1.89
C LEU A 344 14.77 -19.62 -2.23
N ALA A 345 14.06 -20.15 -3.26
CA ALA A 345 14.23 -21.52 -3.74
C ALA A 345 15.66 -21.81 -4.15
N THR A 346 16.29 -20.89 -4.91
CA THR A 346 17.68 -20.99 -5.34
C THR A 346 18.64 -20.98 -4.14
N LYS A 347 18.45 -20.05 -3.19
CA LYS A 347 19.30 -19.93 -1.99
C LYS A 347 19.17 -21.11 -1.04
N LEU A 348 17.99 -21.70 -0.91
CA LEU A 348 17.80 -22.92 -0.12
C LEU A 348 18.46 -24.14 -0.78
N LYS A 349 18.40 -24.25 -2.11
CA LYS A 349 19.04 -25.31 -2.89
C LYS A 349 20.58 -25.28 -2.76
N GLU A 350 21.19 -24.09 -2.75
CA GLU A 350 22.64 -23.92 -2.57
C GLU A 350 23.14 -24.42 -1.21
N ARG A 351 22.28 -24.57 -0.21
CA ARG A 351 22.62 -24.94 1.16
C ARG A 351 22.49 -26.45 1.37
N SER A 352 23.55 -27.21 1.10
CA SER A 352 23.57 -28.68 1.14
C SER A 352 23.10 -29.32 2.46
N ASN A 353 23.03 -28.58 3.55
CA ASN A 353 22.66 -29.06 4.89
C ASN A 353 21.21 -28.76 5.26
N ILE A 354 20.38 -28.25 4.33
CA ILE A 354 18.97 -27.97 4.57
C ILE A 354 18.12 -29.09 3.99
N HIS A 355 17.26 -29.67 4.82
CA HIS A 355 16.22 -30.57 4.37
C HIS A 355 15.09 -29.76 3.72
N LEU A 356 15.14 -29.55 2.40
CA LEU A 356 14.19 -28.76 1.62
C LEU A 356 12.73 -29.22 1.81
N ASN A 357 12.52 -30.50 2.10
CA ASN A 357 11.23 -31.09 2.38
C ASN A 357 10.58 -30.59 3.68
N ARG A 358 11.28 -29.80 4.47
CA ARG A 358 10.78 -29.18 5.71
C ARG A 358 10.35 -27.74 5.53
N VAL A 359 10.52 -27.15 4.35
CA VAL A 359 10.26 -25.74 4.08
C VAL A 359 9.19 -25.59 3.01
N SER A 360 8.21 -24.76 3.29
CA SER A 360 7.21 -24.28 2.32
C SER A 360 7.01 -22.79 2.51
N ALA A 361 6.70 -22.05 1.45
CA ALA A 361 6.52 -20.62 1.54
C ALA A 361 5.41 -20.11 0.62
N ILE A 362 4.82 -18.99 0.97
CA ILE A 362 3.98 -18.15 0.12
C ILE A 362 4.53 -16.73 0.16
N ALA A 363 4.52 -16.05 -0.97
CA ALA A 363 4.73 -14.60 -1.05
C ALA A 363 3.75 -14.03 -2.05
N CYS A 364 3.00 -13.03 -1.62
CA CYS A 364 1.93 -12.40 -2.40
C CYS A 364 1.82 -10.91 -2.08
N ASP A 365 1.42 -10.12 -3.07
CA ASP A 365 0.91 -8.77 -2.86
C ASP A 365 -0.53 -8.85 -2.34
N THR A 366 -0.85 -8.09 -1.30
CA THR A 366 -2.19 -8.08 -0.71
C THR A 366 -3.22 -7.42 -1.61
N ASP A 367 -2.82 -6.61 -2.60
CA ASP A 367 -3.74 -6.05 -3.61
C ASP A 367 -4.17 -7.06 -4.71
N GLY A 368 -3.55 -8.24 -4.72
CA GLY A 368 -3.88 -9.33 -5.63
C GLY A 368 -3.11 -9.31 -6.95
N ILE A 369 -2.14 -8.38 -7.12
CA ILE A 369 -1.42 -8.16 -8.37
C ILE A 369 0.08 -8.06 -8.10
N ASP A 370 0.85 -9.07 -8.51
CA ASP A 370 2.32 -9.05 -8.38
C ASP A 370 2.96 -8.47 -9.65
N GLY A 371 3.34 -7.20 -9.60
CA GLY A 371 3.88 -6.46 -10.75
C GLY A 371 2.80 -6.10 -11.77
N THR A 372 2.82 -6.69 -12.96
CA THR A 372 1.86 -6.42 -14.04
C THR A 372 1.00 -7.65 -14.39
N GLU A 373 1.24 -8.76 -13.73
CA GLU A 373 0.60 -10.03 -14.01
C GLU A 373 -0.68 -10.23 -13.18
N LYS A 374 -1.44 -11.29 -13.47
CA LYS A 374 -2.75 -11.54 -12.83
C LYS A 374 -2.67 -12.27 -11.49
N ASN A 375 -1.49 -12.76 -11.13
CA ASN A 375 -1.26 -13.45 -9.86
C ASN A 375 -0.98 -12.45 -8.74
N ALA A 376 -1.41 -12.77 -7.54
CA ALA A 376 -0.99 -12.09 -6.33
C ALA A 376 0.47 -12.44 -5.96
N GLY A 377 0.91 -13.64 -6.31
CA GLY A 377 2.22 -14.18 -6.02
C GLY A 377 2.30 -15.66 -6.35
N ALA A 378 3.02 -16.43 -5.53
CA ALA A 378 3.18 -17.87 -5.73
C ALA A 378 3.40 -18.66 -4.43
N LEU A 379 3.48 -19.99 -4.58
CA LEU A 379 3.85 -20.94 -3.54
C LEU A 379 5.20 -21.59 -3.86
N TYR A 380 6.03 -21.76 -2.85
CA TYR A 380 7.17 -22.66 -2.86
C TYR A 380 6.84 -23.85 -1.97
N LEU A 381 6.88 -25.05 -2.54
CA LEU A 381 6.53 -26.32 -1.87
C LEU A 381 7.76 -27.25 -1.77
N PRO A 382 7.75 -28.25 -0.89
CA PRO A 382 8.87 -29.16 -0.70
C PRO A 382 9.34 -29.88 -1.96
N ASP A 383 8.47 -30.05 -2.93
CA ASP A 383 8.74 -30.71 -4.21
C ASP A 383 8.96 -29.75 -5.39
N THR A 384 8.87 -28.42 -5.19
CA THR A 384 9.01 -27.41 -6.25
C THR A 384 10.30 -27.61 -7.06
N ILE A 385 11.45 -27.78 -6.42
CA ILE A 385 12.72 -27.99 -7.12
C ILE A 385 12.74 -29.32 -7.89
N LYS A 386 12.17 -30.38 -7.31
CA LYS A 386 12.06 -31.68 -7.98
C LYS A 386 11.17 -31.60 -9.22
N ARG A 387 10.02 -30.94 -9.12
CA ARG A 387 9.10 -30.71 -10.25
C ARG A 387 9.72 -29.83 -11.33
N ALA A 388 10.44 -28.80 -10.94
CA ALA A 388 11.19 -27.94 -11.86
C ALA A 388 12.22 -28.76 -12.68
N HIS A 389 13.04 -29.59 -12.02
CA HIS A 389 13.97 -30.49 -12.71
C HIS A 389 13.26 -31.47 -13.64
N ALA A 390 12.14 -32.06 -13.24
CA ALA A 390 11.39 -32.98 -14.06
C ALA A 390 10.75 -32.29 -15.29
N ALA A 391 10.53 -31.00 -15.23
CA ALA A 391 10.00 -30.15 -16.31
C ALA A 391 11.12 -29.43 -17.11
N ASP A 392 12.37 -29.75 -16.87
CA ASP A 392 13.56 -29.12 -17.48
C ASP A 392 13.61 -27.59 -17.29
N LEU A 393 13.20 -27.13 -16.09
CA LEU A 393 13.21 -25.72 -15.69
C LEU A 393 14.41 -25.44 -14.77
N SER A 394 15.26 -24.47 -15.13
CA SER A 394 16.37 -23.99 -14.32
C SER A 394 15.95 -22.78 -13.49
N PRO A 395 15.79 -22.89 -12.16
CA PRO A 395 15.44 -21.76 -11.32
C PRO A 395 16.38 -20.56 -11.49
N GLU A 396 17.68 -20.84 -11.67
CA GLU A 396 18.72 -19.84 -11.84
C GLU A 396 18.55 -19.03 -13.14
N ASP A 397 18.21 -19.72 -14.26
CA ASP A 397 18.03 -19.06 -15.57
C ASP A 397 16.76 -18.17 -15.56
N TYR A 398 15.68 -18.68 -14.99
CA TYR A 398 14.43 -17.89 -14.83
C TYR A 398 14.66 -16.68 -13.91
N LEU A 399 15.39 -16.86 -12.80
CA LEU A 399 15.73 -15.76 -11.90
C LEU A 399 16.60 -14.71 -12.62
N ASN A 400 17.62 -15.12 -13.36
CA ASN A 400 18.50 -14.20 -14.10
C ASN A 400 17.77 -13.40 -15.17
N ASN A 401 16.69 -13.96 -15.75
CA ASN A 401 15.84 -13.29 -16.72
C ASN A 401 14.69 -12.48 -16.09
N ASN A 402 14.57 -12.40 -14.74
CA ASN A 402 13.42 -11.83 -14.06
C ASN A 402 12.07 -12.48 -14.49
N ASP A 403 12.04 -13.81 -14.67
CA ASP A 403 10.90 -14.56 -15.22
C ASP A 403 10.27 -15.50 -14.18
N GLY A 404 10.11 -15.01 -12.96
CA GLY A 404 9.51 -15.76 -11.86
C GLY A 404 8.07 -16.19 -12.13
N TYR A 405 7.30 -15.33 -12.81
CA TYR A 405 5.91 -15.65 -13.19
C TYR A 405 5.86 -16.93 -14.03
N THR A 406 6.57 -16.98 -15.15
CA THR A 406 6.55 -18.13 -16.07
C THR A 406 7.06 -19.41 -15.39
N PHE A 407 8.03 -19.29 -14.48
CA PHE A 407 8.52 -20.43 -13.70
C PHE A 407 7.40 -21.06 -12.86
N PHE A 408 6.72 -20.26 -12.04
CA PHE A 408 5.64 -20.76 -11.17
C PHE A 408 4.37 -21.11 -11.94
N GLU A 409 4.07 -20.43 -13.05
CA GLU A 409 2.96 -20.78 -13.96
C GLU A 409 3.12 -22.21 -14.51
N LYS A 410 4.32 -22.55 -15.01
CA LYS A 410 4.62 -23.90 -15.53
C LYS A 410 4.54 -25.00 -14.47
N LEU A 411 4.75 -24.65 -13.21
CA LEU A 411 4.61 -25.57 -12.08
C LEU A 411 3.18 -25.64 -11.53
N GLY A 412 2.31 -24.73 -11.92
CA GLY A 412 0.94 -24.63 -11.37
C GLY A 412 0.92 -24.13 -9.94
N ASP A 413 1.92 -23.34 -9.53
CA ASP A 413 2.10 -22.84 -8.16
C ASP A 413 1.75 -21.34 -8.01
N LEU A 414 1.21 -20.68 -9.04
CA LEU A 414 0.74 -19.31 -8.93
C LEU A 414 -0.43 -19.20 -7.95
N VAL A 415 -0.48 -18.08 -7.24
CA VAL A 415 -1.60 -17.71 -6.38
C VAL A 415 -2.38 -16.60 -7.09
N GLU A 416 -3.58 -16.92 -7.52
CA GLU A 416 -4.48 -15.98 -8.19
C GLU A 416 -5.68 -15.68 -7.29
N THR A 417 -5.99 -14.38 -7.09
CA THR A 417 -7.12 -13.90 -6.30
C THR A 417 -8.05 -13.01 -7.11
N GLY A 418 -7.55 -12.44 -8.21
CA GLY A 418 -8.08 -11.21 -8.76
C GLY A 418 -7.76 -10.01 -7.84
N PRO A 419 -8.18 -8.80 -8.21
CA PRO A 419 -8.05 -7.63 -7.36
C PRO A 419 -8.77 -7.83 -6.01
N THR A 420 -8.05 -7.63 -4.90
CA THR A 420 -8.60 -7.79 -3.54
C THR A 420 -9.30 -6.54 -3.04
N LEU A 421 -9.17 -5.43 -3.76
CA LEU A 421 -9.71 -4.10 -3.44
C LEU A 421 -9.21 -3.53 -2.10
N THR A 422 -8.08 -4.06 -1.60
CA THR A 422 -7.31 -3.50 -0.48
C THR A 422 -5.82 -3.45 -0.85
N ASN A 423 -4.97 -2.86 0.02
CA ASN A 423 -3.52 -2.90 -0.16
C ASN A 423 -2.79 -2.54 1.13
N VAL A 424 -2.08 -3.52 1.67
CA VAL A 424 -1.13 -3.37 2.79
C VAL A 424 0.23 -4.01 2.43
N ASN A 425 0.63 -3.89 1.16
CA ASN A 425 1.88 -4.38 0.57
C ASN A 425 2.05 -5.90 0.55
N ASP A 426 3.31 -6.36 0.52
CA ASP A 426 3.66 -7.77 0.43
C ASP A 426 3.33 -8.52 1.72
N PHE A 427 2.85 -9.71 1.56
CA PHE A 427 2.70 -10.72 2.61
C PHE A 427 3.58 -11.93 2.31
N ARG A 428 4.41 -12.32 3.26
CA ARG A 428 5.28 -13.49 3.15
C ARG A 428 5.09 -14.39 4.36
N ALA A 429 4.86 -15.67 4.11
CA ALA A 429 4.82 -16.69 5.17
C ALA A 429 5.71 -17.87 4.78
N ILE A 430 6.63 -18.27 5.68
CA ILE A 430 7.55 -19.38 5.47
C ILE A 430 7.36 -20.39 6.59
N LEU A 431 6.77 -21.51 6.27
CA LEU A 431 6.54 -22.63 7.18
C LEU A 431 7.81 -23.48 7.26
N VAL A 432 8.30 -23.74 8.48
CA VAL A 432 9.41 -24.61 8.81
C VAL A 432 8.92 -25.73 9.73
N LEU A 433 9.04 -27.00 9.26
CA LEU A 433 8.55 -28.19 9.96
C LEU A 433 9.66 -29.01 10.60
#